data_6574b1a82d01b67340590b3bf81c32d5
#
_entry.id   6574b1a82d01b67340590b3bf81c32d5
#
_cell.length_a   1.000
_cell.length_b   1.000
_cell.length_c   1.000
_cell.angle_alpha   90.00
_cell.angle_beta   90.00
_cell.angle_gamma   90.00
#
_symmetry.space_group_name_H-M   'P 1'
#
loop_
_entity.id
_entity.type
_entity.pdbx_description
1 polymer ?
#
loop_
_entity_poly.entity_id
_entity_poly.type
_entity_poly.pdbx_seq_one_letter_code
_entity_poly.pdbx_strand_id
1 'polypeptide(L)'
;MTDKASTLEGKVVIVTGGGGGIGRAVCQHMATLGARIVVNDLGVSVAGDQDSAKAADVVVETIRAKGGEAVANTLSVTERASARAMVEQAMDVFGGLDIVINNAGIIRMGAFDEVSECNWQGVLRTNLYGAVYLSHAASQVFVKQRSGAFVHMSSAGGLIGSTKQTNYSAAKLGIVGLSQTLARDLGSLGIRSNCIVPSSASRMTELTDNARKHLMTPEALENLRRARLASVPQHMAPVIAFLGSEAASGVNGQIIGARGSELYLYGHPAPARDLSSRSGWSAHWLEENLAAAWTPFLTRLEVITDVFSWAPAPGSTPFDS
;
A
#
# COMPACT_ATOMS: atom_id res chain seq x y z
N MET A 1 -27.11 1.06 -20.16
CA MET A 1 -25.96 0.12 -20.18
C MET A 1 -25.93 -0.50 -18.80
N THR A 2 -26.22 -1.78 -18.66
CA THR A 2 -26.13 -2.48 -17.36
C THR A 2 -24.65 -2.46 -16.97
N ASP A 3 -24.39 -1.80 -15.88
CA ASP A 3 -23.07 -1.72 -15.24
C ASP A 3 -22.61 -3.16 -14.95
N LYS A 4 -21.73 -3.71 -15.80
CA LYS A 4 -20.98 -4.92 -15.48
C LYS A 4 -19.95 -4.49 -14.43
N ALA A 5 -20.40 -4.32 -13.19
CA ALA A 5 -19.51 -4.17 -12.07
C ALA A 5 -18.47 -5.29 -12.17
N SER A 6 -17.20 -4.94 -12.05
CA SER A 6 -16.10 -5.90 -12.00
C SER A 6 -16.41 -6.91 -10.90
N THR A 7 -16.88 -8.09 -11.29
CA THR A 7 -17.20 -9.12 -10.31
C THR A 7 -15.92 -9.88 -9.97
N LEU A 8 -15.75 -10.19 -8.69
CA LEU A 8 -14.70 -11.06 -8.18
C LEU A 8 -15.27 -12.44 -7.84
N GLU A 9 -16.35 -12.82 -8.50
CA GLU A 9 -17.08 -14.06 -8.22
C GLU A 9 -16.15 -15.27 -8.23
N GLY A 10 -16.11 -15.98 -7.10
CA GLY A 10 -15.28 -17.15 -6.89
C GLY A 10 -13.76 -16.89 -6.77
N LYS A 11 -13.27 -15.65 -6.93
CA LYS A 11 -11.84 -15.31 -6.76
C LYS A 11 -11.43 -15.45 -5.30
N VAL A 12 -10.28 -16.05 -5.07
CA VAL A 12 -9.71 -16.24 -3.73
C VAL A 12 -8.70 -15.16 -3.45
N VAL A 13 -8.87 -14.46 -2.33
CA VAL A 13 -8.08 -13.27 -1.97
C VAL A 13 -7.48 -13.42 -0.58
N ILE A 14 -6.18 -13.18 -0.43
CA ILE A 14 -5.55 -12.96 0.87
C ILE A 14 -5.38 -11.46 1.10
N VAL A 15 -5.87 -10.96 2.23
CA VAL A 15 -5.68 -9.57 2.67
C VAL A 15 -4.94 -9.55 4.00
N THR A 16 -3.71 -9.04 4.01
CA THR A 16 -2.96 -8.87 5.26
C THR A 16 -3.33 -7.56 5.95
N GLY A 17 -3.38 -7.54 7.29
CA GLY A 17 -3.89 -6.40 8.05
C GLY A 17 -5.39 -6.18 7.78
N GLY A 18 -6.13 -7.26 7.53
CA GLY A 18 -7.54 -7.24 7.13
C GLY A 18 -8.52 -6.94 8.27
N GLY A 19 -8.06 -6.94 9.52
CA GLY A 19 -8.90 -6.72 10.70
C GLY A 19 -9.28 -5.25 10.96
N GLY A 20 -8.63 -4.27 10.31
CA GLY A 20 -8.86 -2.86 10.57
C GLY A 20 -8.65 -1.93 9.39
N GLY A 21 -9.07 -0.68 9.54
CA GLY A 21 -8.81 0.40 8.57
C GLY A 21 -9.12 0.03 7.12
N ILE A 22 -8.17 0.28 6.23
CA ILE A 22 -8.28 0.01 4.79
C ILE A 22 -8.45 -1.50 4.54
N GLY A 23 -7.68 -2.35 5.23
CA GLY A 23 -7.76 -3.81 5.04
C GLY A 23 -9.17 -4.36 5.31
N ARG A 24 -9.82 -3.93 6.41
CA ARG A 24 -11.22 -4.29 6.70
C ARG A 24 -12.17 -3.86 5.59
N ALA A 25 -12.04 -2.61 5.13
CA ALA A 25 -12.89 -2.08 4.07
C ALA A 25 -12.71 -2.88 2.77
N VAL A 26 -11.46 -3.24 2.43
CA VAL A 26 -11.13 -4.08 1.27
C VAL A 26 -11.74 -5.47 1.40
N CYS A 27 -11.56 -6.15 2.55
CA CYS A 27 -12.14 -7.49 2.77
C CYS A 27 -13.66 -7.47 2.58
N GLN A 28 -14.35 -6.50 3.22
CA GLN A 28 -15.79 -6.39 3.12
C GLN A 28 -16.26 -6.06 1.70
N HIS A 29 -15.60 -5.12 1.03
CA HIS A 29 -15.96 -4.73 -0.33
C HIS A 29 -15.73 -5.87 -1.34
N MET A 30 -14.55 -6.51 -1.32
CA MET A 30 -14.27 -7.63 -2.24
C MET A 30 -15.23 -8.82 -2.02
N ALA A 31 -15.62 -9.07 -0.77
CA ALA A 31 -16.64 -10.08 -0.46
C ALA A 31 -18.01 -9.72 -1.08
N THR A 32 -18.41 -8.44 -1.12
CA THR A 32 -19.66 -8.04 -1.81
C THR A 32 -19.60 -8.22 -3.33
N LEU A 33 -18.41 -8.34 -3.90
CA LEU A 33 -18.16 -8.64 -5.31
C LEU A 33 -18.03 -10.15 -5.60
N GLY A 34 -18.31 -11.00 -4.59
CA GLY A 34 -18.30 -12.47 -4.73
C GLY A 34 -16.94 -13.13 -4.44
N ALA A 35 -15.96 -12.38 -3.93
CA ALA A 35 -14.66 -12.97 -3.57
C ALA A 35 -14.71 -13.77 -2.26
N ARG A 36 -13.89 -14.82 -2.19
CA ARG A 36 -13.63 -15.64 -1.00
C ARG A 36 -12.37 -15.13 -0.32
N ILE A 37 -12.46 -14.75 0.96
CA ILE A 37 -11.44 -13.93 1.62
C ILE A 37 -10.71 -14.70 2.73
N VAL A 38 -9.39 -14.77 2.68
CA VAL A 38 -8.54 -15.04 3.84
C VAL A 38 -8.22 -13.70 4.50
N VAL A 39 -8.82 -13.42 5.63
CA VAL A 39 -8.61 -12.21 6.42
C VAL A 39 -7.45 -12.46 7.38
N ASN A 40 -6.26 -11.98 7.04
CA ASN A 40 -5.11 -12.08 7.94
C ASN A 40 -4.98 -10.80 8.77
N ASP A 41 -4.93 -10.96 10.10
CA ASP A 41 -4.60 -9.90 11.04
C ASP A 41 -4.06 -10.50 12.35
N LEU A 42 -2.91 -10.03 12.79
CA LEU A 42 -2.30 -10.48 14.06
C LEU A 42 -3.02 -9.93 15.29
N GLY A 43 -3.87 -8.91 15.12
CA GLY A 43 -4.56 -8.22 16.21
C GLY A 43 -3.63 -7.29 16.99
N VAL A 44 -2.72 -6.60 16.31
CA VAL A 44 -1.82 -5.61 16.92
C VAL A 44 -2.26 -4.18 16.64
N SER A 45 -1.80 -3.26 17.48
CA SER A 45 -1.97 -1.82 17.27
C SER A 45 -1.17 -1.34 16.05
N VAL A 46 -1.36 -0.09 15.64
CA VAL A 46 -0.59 0.53 14.55
C VAL A 46 0.90 0.73 14.89
N ALA A 47 1.28 0.63 16.15
CA ALA A 47 2.66 0.60 16.61
C ALA A 47 3.25 -0.82 16.63
N GLY A 48 2.41 -1.85 16.49
CA GLY A 48 2.81 -3.26 16.51
C GLY A 48 2.70 -3.91 17.89
N ASP A 49 2.03 -3.26 18.85
CA ASP A 49 1.75 -3.84 20.17
C ASP A 49 0.43 -4.59 20.13
N GLN A 50 0.26 -5.61 20.99
CA GLN A 50 -0.95 -6.42 21.02
C GLN A 50 -2.16 -5.57 21.46
N ASP A 51 -3.24 -5.61 20.67
CA ASP A 51 -4.44 -4.78 20.88
C ASP A 51 -5.71 -5.64 20.91
N SER A 52 -5.94 -6.50 19.91
CA SER A 52 -7.14 -7.33 19.81
C SER A 52 -6.89 -8.60 19.00
N ALA A 53 -6.75 -9.73 19.67
CA ALA A 53 -6.55 -11.04 19.03
C ALA A 53 -7.70 -11.47 18.09
N LYS A 54 -8.86 -10.81 18.14
CA LYS A 54 -10.08 -11.17 17.37
C LYS A 54 -10.37 -10.25 16.18
N ALA A 55 -9.44 -9.40 15.79
CA ALA A 55 -9.71 -8.43 14.74
C ALA A 55 -10.08 -9.10 13.39
N ALA A 56 -9.41 -10.18 13.02
CA ALA A 56 -9.73 -10.96 11.83
C ALA A 56 -11.11 -11.65 11.95
N ASP A 57 -11.41 -12.26 13.10
CA ASP A 57 -12.67 -12.99 13.34
C ASP A 57 -13.87 -12.07 13.20
N VAL A 58 -13.84 -10.86 13.76
CA VAL A 58 -14.91 -9.86 13.65
C VAL A 58 -15.22 -9.52 12.18
N VAL A 59 -14.19 -9.42 11.35
CA VAL A 59 -14.38 -9.13 9.92
C VAL A 59 -14.97 -10.35 9.21
N VAL A 60 -14.50 -11.55 9.52
CA VAL A 60 -15.03 -12.79 8.97
C VAL A 60 -16.51 -12.96 9.33
N GLU A 61 -16.89 -12.77 10.59
CA GLU A 61 -18.28 -12.82 11.03
C GLU A 61 -19.16 -11.81 10.29
N THR A 62 -18.65 -10.56 10.12
CA THR A 62 -19.35 -9.52 9.36
C THR A 62 -19.59 -9.91 7.90
N ILE A 63 -18.58 -10.52 7.25
CA ILE A 63 -18.69 -10.98 5.86
C ILE A 63 -19.69 -12.12 5.76
N ARG A 64 -19.59 -13.12 6.63
CA ARG A 64 -20.48 -14.28 6.64
C ARG A 64 -21.93 -13.91 6.94
N ALA A 65 -22.16 -12.97 7.85
CA ALA A 65 -23.49 -12.47 8.18
C ALA A 65 -24.18 -11.78 6.97
N LYS A 66 -23.40 -11.34 5.98
CA LYS A 66 -23.90 -10.78 4.71
C LYS A 66 -23.94 -11.80 3.56
N GLY A 67 -23.73 -13.08 3.85
CA GLY A 67 -23.74 -14.16 2.86
C GLY A 67 -22.45 -14.36 2.08
N GLY A 68 -21.35 -13.64 2.43
CA GLY A 68 -20.05 -13.83 1.80
C GLY A 68 -19.24 -14.97 2.45
N GLU A 69 -18.15 -15.36 1.80
CA GLU A 69 -17.24 -16.40 2.28
C GLU A 69 -15.91 -15.80 2.78
N ALA A 70 -15.55 -16.11 4.00
CA ALA A 70 -14.27 -15.68 4.57
C ALA A 70 -13.76 -16.62 5.66
N VAL A 71 -12.44 -16.66 5.85
CA VAL A 71 -11.78 -17.35 6.97
C VAL A 71 -10.75 -16.43 7.61
N ALA A 72 -10.58 -16.58 8.93
CA ALA A 72 -9.59 -15.81 9.68
C ALA A 72 -8.22 -16.48 9.62
N ASN A 73 -7.19 -15.66 9.65
CA ASN A 73 -5.80 -16.05 9.82
C ASN A 73 -5.12 -15.06 10.77
N THR A 74 -4.48 -15.56 11.83
CA THR A 74 -3.85 -14.73 12.88
C THR A 74 -2.32 -14.87 12.89
N LEU A 75 -1.73 -15.39 11.81
CA LEU A 75 -0.29 -15.57 11.70
C LEU A 75 0.41 -14.23 11.42
N SER A 76 1.63 -14.09 11.93
CA SER A 76 2.43 -12.89 11.70
C SER A 76 3.00 -12.86 10.28
N VAL A 77 2.87 -11.72 9.60
CA VAL A 77 3.49 -11.49 8.28
C VAL A 77 5.02 -11.46 8.36
N THR A 78 5.60 -11.26 9.54
CA THR A 78 7.05 -11.14 9.71
C THR A 78 7.80 -12.46 9.59
N GLU A 79 7.08 -13.58 9.49
CA GLU A 79 7.63 -14.93 9.45
C GLU A 79 7.40 -15.59 8.09
N ARG A 80 8.47 -16.08 7.47
CA ARG A 80 8.40 -16.75 6.16
C ARG A 80 7.51 -18.00 6.18
N ALA A 81 7.54 -18.76 7.28
CA ALA A 81 6.69 -19.94 7.45
C ALA A 81 5.22 -19.57 7.51
N SER A 82 4.87 -18.48 8.21
CA SER A 82 3.51 -17.96 8.27
C SER A 82 2.97 -17.55 6.91
N ALA A 83 3.80 -16.94 6.07
CA ALA A 83 3.40 -16.56 4.71
C ALA A 83 3.04 -17.80 3.86
N ARG A 84 3.78 -18.91 3.99
CA ARG A 84 3.43 -20.18 3.33
C ARG A 84 2.13 -20.74 3.86
N ALA A 85 1.97 -20.79 5.18
CA ALA A 85 0.75 -21.28 5.82
C ALA A 85 -0.51 -20.48 5.44
N MET A 86 -0.39 -19.15 5.22
CA MET A 86 -1.50 -18.34 4.69
C MET A 86 -1.91 -18.78 3.28
N VAL A 87 -0.94 -19.06 2.40
CA VAL A 87 -1.21 -19.54 1.05
C VAL A 87 -1.79 -20.95 1.08
N GLU A 88 -1.23 -21.84 1.89
CA GLU A 88 -1.75 -23.19 2.10
C GLU A 88 -3.20 -23.16 2.59
N GLN A 89 -3.51 -22.29 3.57
CA GLN A 89 -4.90 -22.11 4.04
C GLN A 89 -5.85 -21.70 2.92
N ALA A 90 -5.44 -20.78 2.04
CA ALA A 90 -6.27 -20.38 0.89
C ALA A 90 -6.52 -21.54 -0.06
N MET A 91 -5.49 -22.33 -0.35
CA MET A 91 -5.57 -23.52 -1.19
C MET A 91 -6.45 -24.61 -0.59
N ASP A 92 -6.29 -24.89 0.71
CA ASP A 92 -7.01 -25.97 1.41
C ASP A 92 -8.49 -25.64 1.59
N VAL A 93 -8.82 -24.38 1.94
CA VAL A 93 -10.19 -23.98 2.25
C VAL A 93 -10.98 -23.62 0.98
N PHE A 94 -10.33 -22.93 0.03
CA PHE A 94 -11.02 -22.37 -1.13
C PHE A 94 -10.59 -22.98 -2.48
N GLY A 95 -9.58 -23.84 -2.48
CA GLY A 95 -9.12 -24.54 -3.67
C GLY A 95 -8.25 -23.72 -4.62
N GLY A 96 -7.82 -22.50 -4.25
CA GLY A 96 -7.02 -21.64 -5.11
C GLY A 96 -6.56 -20.36 -4.44
N LEU A 97 -5.81 -19.53 -5.20
CA LEU A 97 -5.42 -18.18 -4.82
C LEU A 97 -5.30 -17.33 -6.09
N ASP A 98 -6.01 -16.21 -6.15
CA ASP A 98 -6.03 -15.31 -7.32
C ASP A 98 -5.40 -13.95 -7.01
N ILE A 99 -5.60 -13.42 -5.79
CA ILE A 99 -5.23 -12.05 -5.46
C ILE A 99 -4.57 -12.00 -4.09
N VAL A 100 -3.48 -11.25 -4.00
CA VAL A 100 -2.80 -10.93 -2.73
C VAL A 100 -2.79 -9.42 -2.52
N ILE A 101 -3.39 -8.97 -1.41
CA ILE A 101 -3.37 -7.59 -0.95
C ILE A 101 -2.39 -7.48 0.22
N ASN A 102 -1.18 -7.00 -0.06
CA ASN A 102 -0.15 -6.72 0.94
C ASN A 102 -0.43 -5.38 1.64
N ASN A 103 -1.35 -5.40 2.62
CA ASN A 103 -1.79 -4.20 3.32
C ASN A 103 -1.25 -4.09 4.76
N ALA A 104 -0.85 -5.17 5.41
CA ALA A 104 -0.29 -5.12 6.76
C ALA A 104 0.84 -4.11 6.89
N GLY A 105 0.83 -3.33 7.95
CA GLY A 105 1.86 -2.32 8.20
C GLY A 105 1.72 -1.68 9.57
N ILE A 106 2.87 -1.28 10.10
CA ILE A 106 3.00 -0.52 11.35
C ILE A 106 3.80 0.74 11.10
N ILE A 107 3.69 1.69 12.02
CA ILE A 107 4.50 2.91 12.01
C ILE A 107 5.11 3.12 13.40
N ARG A 108 6.41 3.45 13.43
CA ARG A 108 7.16 3.81 14.62
C ARG A 108 7.99 5.04 14.28
N MET A 109 7.54 6.19 14.78
CA MET A 109 8.14 7.48 14.48
C MET A 109 9.33 7.75 15.42
N GLY A 110 10.33 8.47 14.91
CA GLY A 110 11.48 8.96 15.66
C GLY A 110 12.39 9.77 14.76
N ALA A 111 13.16 10.71 15.32
CA ALA A 111 14.24 11.36 14.59
C ALA A 111 15.26 10.28 14.16
N PHE A 112 15.96 10.50 13.06
CA PHE A 112 16.82 9.45 12.49
C PHE A 112 17.96 9.02 13.45
N ASP A 113 18.50 9.96 14.16
CA ASP A 113 19.55 9.77 15.19
C ASP A 113 19.05 9.13 16.49
N GLU A 114 17.73 9.13 16.72
CA GLU A 114 17.09 8.60 17.93
C GLU A 114 16.35 7.28 17.70
N VAL A 115 16.08 6.91 16.43
CA VAL A 115 15.31 5.70 16.14
C VAL A 115 16.07 4.44 16.54
N SER A 116 15.51 3.64 17.43
CA SER A 116 16.14 2.41 17.90
C SER A 116 16.15 1.33 16.80
N GLU A 117 17.16 0.43 16.89
CA GLU A 117 17.26 -0.73 16.01
C GLU A 117 15.96 -1.59 16.03
N CYS A 118 15.39 -1.77 17.21
CA CYS A 118 14.12 -2.50 17.36
C CYS A 118 12.98 -1.84 16.58
N ASN A 119 12.87 -0.50 16.63
CA ASN A 119 11.86 0.25 15.88
C ASN A 119 12.13 0.19 14.37
N TRP A 120 13.39 0.30 13.97
CA TRP A 120 13.81 0.19 12.60
C TRP A 120 13.44 -1.18 12.02
N GLN A 121 13.94 -2.25 12.65
CA GLN A 121 13.70 -3.62 12.21
C GLN A 121 12.22 -4.03 12.26
N GLY A 122 11.48 -3.60 13.30
CA GLY A 122 10.06 -3.90 13.42
C GLY A 122 9.25 -3.36 12.23
N VAL A 123 9.54 -2.12 11.82
CA VAL A 123 8.89 -1.52 10.65
C VAL A 123 9.29 -2.20 9.35
N LEU A 124 10.57 -2.46 9.11
CA LEU A 124 11.03 -3.16 7.90
C LEU A 124 10.46 -4.58 7.80
N ARG A 125 10.50 -5.34 8.90
CA ARG A 125 9.99 -6.72 8.93
C ARG A 125 8.50 -6.78 8.62
N THR A 126 7.71 -5.89 9.18
CA THR A 126 6.26 -5.89 8.93
C THR A 126 5.92 -5.34 7.55
N ASN A 127 6.42 -4.13 7.23
CA ASN A 127 5.94 -3.38 6.07
C ASN A 127 6.58 -3.85 4.75
N LEU A 128 7.83 -4.33 4.78
CA LEU A 128 8.55 -4.75 3.58
C LEU A 128 8.72 -6.27 3.52
N TYR A 129 9.36 -6.87 4.53
CA TYR A 129 9.64 -8.31 4.47
C TYR A 129 8.36 -9.15 4.52
N GLY A 130 7.31 -8.70 5.25
CA GLY A 130 6.00 -9.35 5.21
C GLY A 130 5.43 -9.44 3.80
N ALA A 131 5.48 -8.35 3.05
CA ALA A 131 5.05 -8.33 1.66
C ALA A 131 5.94 -9.22 0.76
N VAL A 132 7.27 -9.19 0.96
CA VAL A 132 8.21 -10.07 0.24
C VAL A 132 7.89 -11.54 0.48
N TYR A 133 7.70 -11.94 1.74
CA TYR A 133 7.46 -13.35 2.09
C TYR A 133 6.15 -13.86 1.51
N LEU A 134 5.07 -13.10 1.65
CA LEU A 134 3.77 -13.50 1.12
C LEU A 134 3.75 -13.49 -0.41
N SER A 135 4.35 -12.49 -1.04
CA SER A 135 4.44 -12.45 -2.50
C SER A 135 5.26 -13.61 -3.05
N HIS A 136 6.38 -13.97 -2.38
CA HIS A 136 7.18 -15.13 -2.77
C HIS A 136 6.40 -16.45 -2.61
N ALA A 137 5.63 -16.63 -1.52
CA ALA A 137 4.82 -17.84 -1.36
C ALA A 137 3.70 -17.92 -2.40
N ALA A 138 2.98 -16.82 -2.62
CA ALA A 138 1.88 -16.75 -3.59
C ALA A 138 2.36 -16.87 -5.04
N SER A 139 3.53 -16.33 -5.38
CA SER A 139 4.07 -16.43 -6.75
C SER A 139 4.24 -17.88 -7.21
N GLN A 140 4.52 -18.82 -6.29
CA GLN A 140 4.64 -20.24 -6.63
C GLN A 140 3.32 -20.85 -7.10
N VAL A 141 2.19 -20.35 -6.58
CA VAL A 141 0.84 -20.72 -7.04
C VAL A 141 0.55 -20.01 -8.37
N PHE A 142 0.74 -18.69 -8.42
CA PHE A 142 0.45 -17.86 -9.59
C PHE A 142 1.20 -18.29 -10.84
N VAL A 143 2.50 -18.64 -10.70
CA VAL A 143 3.31 -19.13 -11.84
C VAL A 143 2.75 -20.43 -12.41
N LYS A 144 2.30 -21.36 -11.57
CA LYS A 144 1.67 -22.61 -12.03
C LYS A 144 0.33 -22.35 -12.71
N GLN A 145 -0.47 -21.42 -12.17
CA GLN A 145 -1.76 -21.02 -12.72
C GLN A 145 -1.64 -20.15 -13.99
N ARG A 146 -0.46 -19.52 -14.20
CA ARG A 146 -0.23 -18.47 -15.20
C ARG A 146 -1.22 -17.31 -15.08
N SER A 147 -1.62 -16.99 -13.86
CA SER A 147 -2.48 -15.88 -13.53
C SER A 147 -2.32 -15.49 -12.06
N GLY A 148 -2.57 -14.24 -11.73
CA GLY A 148 -2.55 -13.74 -10.36
C GLY A 148 -2.39 -12.22 -10.31
N ALA A 149 -2.76 -11.62 -9.18
CA ALA A 149 -2.59 -10.20 -8.99
C ALA A 149 -2.06 -9.88 -7.59
N PHE A 150 -1.03 -9.06 -7.55
CA PHE A 150 -0.52 -8.43 -6.34
C PHE A 150 -0.95 -6.96 -6.28
N VAL A 151 -1.47 -6.53 -5.14
CA VAL A 151 -1.68 -5.11 -4.82
C VAL A 151 -0.94 -4.79 -3.53
N HIS A 152 0.01 -3.88 -3.63
CA HIS A 152 0.91 -3.54 -2.53
C HIS A 152 0.59 -2.14 -2.00
N MET A 153 0.49 -2.02 -0.67
CA MET A 153 0.26 -0.74 -0.03
C MET A 153 1.57 0.03 0.15
N SER A 154 1.82 1.02 -0.71
CA SER A 154 2.87 2.00 -0.52
C SER A 154 2.35 3.22 0.28
N SER A 155 3.01 4.36 0.17
CA SER A 155 2.64 5.60 0.88
C SER A 155 3.26 6.81 0.19
N ALA A 156 2.58 7.96 0.26
CA ALA A 156 3.19 9.24 -0.11
C ALA A 156 4.48 9.51 0.70
N GLY A 157 4.54 9.07 1.96
CA GLY A 157 5.76 9.13 2.76
C GLY A 157 6.93 8.31 2.20
N GLY A 158 6.64 7.25 1.42
CA GLY A 158 7.67 6.48 0.71
C GLY A 158 8.15 7.15 -0.57
N LEU A 159 7.26 7.86 -1.28
CA LEU A 159 7.57 8.49 -2.58
C LEU A 159 8.17 9.89 -2.42
N ILE A 160 7.63 10.68 -1.50
CA ILE A 160 7.99 12.09 -1.29
C ILE A 160 8.96 12.25 -0.10
N GLY A 161 8.89 11.32 0.86
CA GLY A 161 9.54 11.42 2.14
C GLY A 161 8.61 11.98 3.23
N SER A 162 8.94 11.72 4.48
CA SER A 162 8.20 12.23 5.63
C SER A 162 9.12 12.34 6.84
N THR A 163 9.12 13.48 7.50
CA THR A 163 9.94 13.73 8.71
C THR A 163 9.62 12.72 9.81
N LYS A 164 10.68 12.28 10.53
CA LYS A 164 10.57 11.30 11.63
C LYS A 164 10.01 9.92 11.23
N GLN A 165 10.08 9.56 9.94
CA GLN A 165 9.54 8.29 9.40
C GLN A 165 10.55 7.60 8.46
N THR A 166 11.84 7.70 8.71
CA THR A 166 12.87 7.17 7.82
C THR A 166 12.75 5.66 7.59
N ASN A 167 12.49 4.86 8.64
CA ASN A 167 12.22 3.43 8.57
C ASN A 167 10.98 3.11 7.73
N TYR A 168 9.89 3.84 7.95
CA TYR A 168 8.63 3.67 7.23
C TYR A 168 8.75 4.07 5.76
N SER A 169 9.37 5.23 5.50
CA SER A 169 9.61 5.72 4.14
C SER A 169 10.49 4.77 3.34
N ALA A 170 11.57 4.26 3.94
CA ALA A 170 12.44 3.26 3.32
C ALA A 170 11.67 1.97 2.99
N ALA A 171 10.86 1.46 3.93
CA ALA A 171 10.04 0.27 3.70
C ALA A 171 9.03 0.48 2.56
N LYS A 172 8.33 1.63 2.55
CA LYS A 172 7.27 1.92 1.56
C LYS A 172 7.82 2.22 0.17
N LEU A 173 9.02 2.79 0.05
CA LEU A 173 9.71 2.89 -1.24
C LEU A 173 10.25 1.52 -1.69
N GLY A 174 10.74 0.68 -0.78
CA GLY A 174 11.13 -0.69 -1.06
C GLY A 174 9.98 -1.53 -1.63
N ILE A 175 8.74 -1.31 -1.19
CA ILE A 175 7.53 -1.92 -1.74
C ILE A 175 7.34 -1.55 -3.22
N VAL A 176 7.62 -0.32 -3.62
CA VAL A 176 7.53 0.11 -5.02
C VAL A 176 8.53 -0.67 -5.87
N GLY A 177 9.78 -0.77 -5.43
CA GLY A 177 10.81 -1.56 -6.10
C GLY A 177 10.43 -3.04 -6.24
N LEU A 178 9.89 -3.64 -5.17
CA LEU A 178 9.37 -5.01 -5.17
C LEU A 178 8.26 -5.17 -6.24
N SER A 179 7.26 -4.31 -6.20
CA SER A 179 6.11 -4.40 -7.11
C SER A 179 6.50 -4.26 -8.57
N GLN A 180 7.35 -3.27 -8.89
CA GLN A 180 7.82 -3.03 -10.24
C GLN A 180 8.65 -4.20 -10.80
N THR A 181 9.46 -4.83 -9.95
CA THR A 181 10.26 -5.99 -10.35
C THR A 181 9.38 -7.22 -10.54
N LEU A 182 8.43 -7.49 -9.63
CA LEU A 182 7.46 -8.57 -9.82
C LEU A 182 6.64 -8.40 -11.11
N ALA A 183 6.24 -7.17 -11.45
CA ALA A 183 5.52 -6.89 -12.69
C ALA A 183 6.35 -7.22 -13.94
N ARG A 184 7.67 -6.99 -13.91
CA ARG A 184 8.58 -7.32 -15.00
C ARG A 184 8.86 -8.82 -15.09
N ASP A 185 9.20 -9.44 -13.95
CA ASP A 185 9.59 -10.84 -13.90
C ASP A 185 8.44 -11.79 -14.24
N LEU A 186 7.23 -11.45 -13.80
CA LEU A 186 6.08 -12.34 -13.84
C LEU A 186 4.99 -11.90 -14.85
N GLY A 187 5.12 -10.72 -15.46
CA GLY A 187 4.10 -10.17 -16.36
C GLY A 187 3.85 -11.04 -17.60
N SER A 188 4.89 -11.65 -18.19
CA SER A 188 4.77 -12.58 -19.32
C SER A 188 4.02 -13.88 -18.97
N LEU A 189 3.83 -14.14 -17.69
CA LEU A 189 3.06 -15.27 -17.17
C LEU A 189 1.61 -14.89 -16.82
N GLY A 190 1.16 -13.68 -17.17
CA GLY A 190 -0.18 -13.22 -16.86
C GLY A 190 -0.35 -12.75 -15.39
N ILE A 191 0.75 -12.54 -14.66
CA ILE A 191 0.72 -12.13 -13.26
C ILE A 191 1.02 -10.64 -13.19
N ARG A 192 0.15 -9.89 -12.51
CA ARG A 192 0.26 -8.44 -12.37
C ARG A 192 0.69 -8.05 -10.97
N SER A 193 1.37 -6.92 -10.86
CA SER A 193 1.76 -6.33 -9.57
C SER A 193 1.69 -4.82 -9.65
N ASN A 194 0.89 -4.21 -8.77
CA ASN A 194 0.71 -2.77 -8.73
C ASN A 194 0.81 -2.24 -7.30
N CYS A 195 1.19 -0.98 -7.16
CA CYS A 195 1.19 -0.26 -5.90
C CYS A 195 -0.02 0.66 -5.80
N ILE A 196 -0.61 0.73 -4.61
CA ILE A 196 -1.54 1.79 -4.22
C ILE A 196 -0.87 2.70 -3.17
N VAL A 197 -1.07 4.00 -3.30
CA VAL A 197 -0.64 5.04 -2.36
C VAL A 197 -1.89 5.67 -1.76
N PRO A 198 -2.42 5.09 -0.68
CA PRO A 198 -3.67 5.54 -0.10
C PRO A 198 -3.48 6.78 0.75
N SER A 199 -4.44 7.70 0.69
CA SER A 199 -4.59 8.79 1.65
C SER A 199 -5.98 8.68 2.27
N SER A 200 -6.06 8.09 3.47
CA SER A 200 -7.33 7.82 4.16
C SER A 200 -7.22 8.05 5.65
N ALA A 201 -8.31 8.46 6.26
CA ALA A 201 -8.43 8.47 7.72
C ALA A 201 -8.22 7.06 8.26
N SER A 202 -7.31 6.93 9.21
CA SER A 202 -6.97 5.65 9.85
C SER A 202 -6.32 5.90 11.20
N ARG A 203 -6.25 4.90 12.05
CA ARG A 203 -5.46 4.97 13.31
C ARG A 203 -4.01 5.38 13.07
N MET A 204 -3.42 4.97 11.94
CA MET A 204 -2.05 5.33 11.56
C MET A 204 -1.91 6.83 11.24
N THR A 205 -2.87 7.39 10.51
CA THR A 205 -2.89 8.83 10.20
C THR A 205 -3.18 9.68 11.42
N GLU A 206 -4.01 9.22 12.36
CA GLU A 206 -4.26 9.89 13.65
C GLU A 206 -2.97 9.99 14.48
N LEU A 207 -2.17 8.93 14.55
CA LEU A 207 -0.87 8.98 15.23
C LEU A 207 0.06 10.01 14.61
N THR A 208 0.17 10.05 13.28
CA THR A 208 1.04 11.00 12.59
C THR A 208 0.55 12.44 12.74
N ASP A 209 -0.76 12.67 12.72
CA ASP A 209 -1.37 13.98 12.89
C ASP A 209 -1.16 14.47 14.33
N ASN A 210 -1.38 13.62 15.33
CA ASN A 210 -1.15 13.97 16.74
C ASN A 210 0.31 14.32 17.01
N ALA A 211 1.27 13.62 16.40
CA ALA A 211 2.69 13.91 16.54
C ALA A 211 3.10 15.27 15.94
N ARG A 212 2.32 15.82 15.00
CA ARG A 212 2.58 17.08 14.30
C ARG A 212 1.68 18.23 14.75
N LYS A 213 0.66 17.95 15.55
CA LYS A 213 -0.38 18.90 15.96
C LYS A 213 0.19 20.20 16.53
N HIS A 214 1.28 20.10 17.31
CA HIS A 214 1.96 21.24 17.90
C HIS A 214 2.68 22.16 16.91
N LEU A 215 2.85 21.71 15.65
CA LEU A 215 3.48 22.47 14.57
C LEU A 215 2.46 23.13 13.63
N MET A 216 1.16 22.96 13.89
CA MET A 216 0.09 23.38 12.98
C MET A 216 -0.69 24.57 13.54
N THR A 217 -1.11 25.46 12.66
CA THR A 217 -2.07 26.52 13.01
C THR A 217 -3.47 25.92 13.24
N PRO A 218 -4.36 26.59 13.96
CA PRO A 218 -5.75 26.14 14.13
C PRO A 218 -6.47 25.90 12.79
N GLU A 219 -6.22 26.76 11.80
CA GLU A 219 -6.79 26.63 10.47
C GLU A 219 -6.25 25.40 9.74
N ALA A 220 -4.93 25.15 9.80
CA ALA A 220 -4.31 23.96 9.21
C ALA A 220 -4.83 22.66 9.85
N LEU A 221 -5.09 22.67 11.17
CA LEU A 221 -5.71 21.55 11.88
C LEU A 221 -7.14 21.28 11.40
N GLU A 222 -7.93 22.34 11.22
CA GLU A 222 -9.31 22.17 10.74
C GLU A 222 -9.34 21.69 9.29
N ASN A 223 -8.47 22.20 8.43
CA ASN A 223 -8.32 21.73 7.04
C ASN A 223 -7.91 20.25 6.99
N LEU A 224 -6.97 19.84 7.85
CA LEU A 224 -6.59 18.45 7.99
C LEU A 224 -7.77 17.57 8.42
N ARG A 225 -8.55 18.02 9.40
CA ARG A 225 -9.74 17.32 9.87
C ARG A 225 -10.78 17.13 8.76
N ARG A 226 -11.06 18.17 7.98
CA ARG A 226 -11.96 18.10 6.81
C ARG A 226 -11.44 17.12 5.77
N ALA A 227 -10.14 17.18 5.44
CA ALA A 227 -9.51 16.24 4.52
C ALA A 227 -9.63 14.78 4.99
N ARG A 228 -9.52 14.52 6.30
CA ARG A 228 -9.71 13.18 6.87
C ARG A 228 -11.15 12.69 6.76
N LEU A 229 -12.12 13.56 7.01
CA LEU A 229 -13.55 13.23 6.87
C LEU A 229 -13.93 12.95 5.40
N ALA A 230 -13.29 13.63 4.46
CA ALA A 230 -13.51 13.44 3.03
C ALA A 230 -12.86 12.15 2.46
N SER A 231 -11.96 11.52 3.21
CA SER A 231 -11.22 10.34 2.73
C SER A 231 -11.24 9.20 3.75
N VAL A 232 -12.29 8.41 3.73
CA VAL A 232 -12.48 7.25 4.59
C VAL A 232 -11.93 5.97 3.94
N PRO A 233 -11.62 4.91 4.72
CA PRO A 233 -11.10 3.63 4.20
C PRO A 233 -11.93 3.02 3.08
N GLN A 234 -13.25 3.21 3.12
CA GLN A 234 -14.19 2.68 2.13
C GLN A 234 -13.95 3.22 0.71
N HIS A 235 -13.42 4.45 0.58
CA HIS A 235 -13.08 5.03 -0.72
C HIS A 235 -11.89 4.34 -1.39
N MET A 236 -11.02 3.67 -0.61
CA MET A 236 -9.85 2.95 -1.13
C MET A 236 -10.23 1.56 -1.66
N ALA A 237 -11.26 0.95 -1.09
CA ALA A 237 -11.60 -0.45 -1.35
C ALA A 237 -11.97 -0.73 -2.83
N PRO A 238 -12.78 0.08 -3.53
CA PRO A 238 -13.08 -0.14 -4.94
C PRO A 238 -11.85 -0.08 -5.84
N VAL A 239 -10.93 0.84 -5.59
CA VAL A 239 -9.68 0.99 -6.37
C VAL A 239 -8.78 -0.22 -6.19
N ILE A 240 -8.66 -0.72 -4.96
CA ILE A 240 -7.86 -1.91 -4.64
C ILE A 240 -8.49 -3.16 -5.26
N ALA A 241 -9.82 -3.29 -5.19
CA ALA A 241 -10.55 -4.38 -5.81
C ALA A 241 -10.37 -4.37 -7.34
N PHE A 242 -10.49 -3.20 -7.98
CA PHE A 242 -10.22 -3.04 -9.41
C PHE A 242 -8.81 -3.51 -9.78
N LEU A 243 -7.77 -3.09 -9.06
CA LEU A 243 -6.39 -3.49 -9.34
C LEU A 243 -6.17 -5.01 -9.20
N GLY A 244 -6.91 -5.68 -8.32
CA GLY A 244 -6.90 -7.13 -8.19
C GLY A 244 -7.68 -7.85 -9.31
N SER A 245 -8.66 -7.20 -9.92
CA SER A 245 -9.59 -7.81 -10.87
C SER A 245 -9.04 -7.95 -12.29
N GLU A 246 -9.71 -8.74 -13.12
CA GLU A 246 -9.38 -8.88 -14.55
C GLU A 246 -9.64 -7.61 -15.36
N ALA A 247 -10.51 -6.71 -14.89
CA ALA A 247 -10.74 -5.41 -15.50
C ALA A 247 -9.47 -4.54 -15.54
N ALA A 248 -8.50 -4.81 -14.64
CA ALA A 248 -7.21 -4.16 -14.62
C ALA A 248 -6.12 -4.96 -15.39
N SER A 249 -6.47 -5.82 -16.33
CA SER A 249 -5.51 -6.65 -17.10
C SER A 249 -4.45 -5.82 -17.83
N GLY A 250 -4.76 -4.61 -18.26
CA GLY A 250 -3.82 -3.66 -18.86
C GLY A 250 -3.01 -2.83 -17.85
N VAL A 251 -3.22 -3.01 -16.53
CA VAL A 251 -2.56 -2.21 -15.48
C VAL A 251 -1.54 -3.10 -14.78
N ASN A 252 -0.26 -2.89 -15.07
CA ASN A 252 0.83 -3.66 -14.48
C ASN A 252 2.04 -2.77 -14.20
N GLY A 253 2.68 -2.95 -13.05
CA GLY A 253 3.85 -2.19 -12.61
C GLY A 253 3.56 -0.74 -12.21
N GLN A 254 2.29 -0.35 -12.04
CA GLN A 254 1.89 1.04 -11.83
C GLN A 254 1.86 1.43 -10.35
N ILE A 255 1.97 2.74 -10.12
CA ILE A 255 1.87 3.36 -8.79
C ILE A 255 0.67 4.29 -8.83
N ILE A 256 -0.41 3.91 -8.16
CA ILE A 256 -1.69 4.63 -8.20
C ILE A 256 -1.96 5.25 -6.83
N GLY A 257 -2.18 6.55 -6.79
CA GLY A 257 -2.62 7.27 -5.59
C GLY A 257 -4.13 7.34 -5.52
N ALA A 258 -4.69 7.21 -4.32
CA ALA A 258 -6.11 7.40 -4.07
C ALA A 258 -6.31 8.27 -2.82
N ARG A 259 -7.14 9.33 -2.93
CA ARG A 259 -7.40 10.30 -1.87
C ARG A 259 -8.85 10.79 -1.97
N GLY A 260 -9.70 10.28 -1.11
CA GLY A 260 -11.14 10.56 -1.23
C GLY A 260 -11.68 10.09 -2.58
N SER A 261 -12.20 11.02 -3.38
CA SER A 261 -12.67 10.78 -4.75
C SER A 261 -11.61 10.99 -5.84
N GLU A 262 -10.38 11.33 -5.46
CA GLU A 262 -9.30 11.64 -6.40
C GLU A 262 -8.40 10.44 -6.64
N LEU A 263 -8.01 10.21 -7.89
CA LEU A 263 -7.03 9.21 -8.30
C LEU A 263 -5.85 9.88 -8.98
N TYR A 264 -4.65 9.40 -8.69
CA TYR A 264 -3.39 9.89 -9.28
C TYR A 264 -2.62 8.74 -9.88
N LEU A 265 -1.98 8.97 -11.01
CA LEU A 265 -0.97 8.07 -11.54
C LEU A 265 0.41 8.69 -11.29
N TYR A 266 1.25 8.04 -10.51
CA TYR A 266 2.62 8.48 -10.29
C TYR A 266 3.53 8.00 -11.41
N GLY A 267 4.43 8.88 -11.85
CA GLY A 267 5.48 8.53 -12.82
C GLY A 267 6.54 7.60 -12.21
N HIS A 268 7.16 6.80 -13.06
CA HIS A 268 8.35 6.04 -12.68
C HIS A 268 9.58 6.96 -12.66
N PRO A 269 10.55 6.73 -11.75
CA PRO A 269 11.80 7.46 -11.77
C PRO A 269 12.51 7.33 -13.11
N ALA A 270 12.90 8.46 -13.68
CA ALA A 270 13.65 8.54 -14.92
C ALA A 270 14.69 9.67 -14.82
N PRO A 271 15.83 9.60 -15.55
CA PRO A 271 16.78 10.71 -15.61
C PRO A 271 16.09 11.99 -16.07
N ALA A 272 16.23 13.07 -15.30
CA ALA A 272 15.69 14.39 -15.65
C ALA A 272 16.66 15.16 -16.56
N ARG A 273 17.96 14.93 -16.42
CA ARG A 273 19.06 15.52 -17.18
C ARG A 273 20.23 14.55 -17.26
N ASP A 274 21.01 14.68 -18.30
CA ASP A 274 22.25 13.95 -18.51
C ASP A 274 23.40 14.89 -18.85
N LEU A 275 24.60 14.47 -18.54
CA LEU A 275 25.87 15.03 -18.99
C LEU A 275 26.73 13.87 -19.44
N SER A 276 27.49 14.05 -20.50
CA SER A 276 28.40 13.03 -20.98
C SER A 276 29.81 13.58 -21.22
N SER A 277 30.84 12.77 -20.95
CA SER A 277 32.23 13.10 -21.22
C SER A 277 32.90 11.93 -21.90
N ARG A 278 33.60 12.19 -23.02
CA ARG A 278 34.38 11.17 -23.76
C ARG A 278 35.61 10.69 -23.01
N SER A 279 36.20 11.52 -22.16
CA SER A 279 37.42 11.23 -21.39
C SER A 279 37.16 10.81 -19.95
N GLY A 280 35.89 10.71 -19.53
CA GLY A 280 35.51 10.54 -18.13
C GLY A 280 35.51 11.89 -17.38
N TRP A 281 35.35 11.82 -16.05
CA TRP A 281 35.22 12.97 -15.17
C TRP A 281 36.44 13.13 -14.30
N SER A 282 37.05 14.33 -14.23
CA SER A 282 38.03 14.64 -13.20
C SER A 282 37.38 15.29 -11.99
N ALA A 283 37.96 15.09 -10.80
CA ALA A 283 37.45 15.74 -9.59
C ALA A 283 37.43 17.27 -9.76
N HIS A 284 38.48 17.83 -10.32
CA HIS A 284 38.58 19.28 -10.60
C HIS A 284 37.44 19.78 -11.49
N TRP A 285 37.13 19.08 -12.61
CA TRP A 285 36.02 19.48 -13.48
C TRP A 285 34.67 19.43 -12.75
N LEU A 286 34.45 18.39 -11.94
CA LEU A 286 33.20 18.25 -11.17
C LEU A 286 33.04 19.37 -10.14
N GLU A 287 34.12 19.72 -9.43
CA GLU A 287 34.13 20.81 -8.46
C GLU A 287 33.77 22.15 -9.09
N GLU A 288 34.33 22.44 -10.26
CA GLU A 288 34.13 23.74 -10.93
C GLU A 288 32.79 23.84 -11.68
N ASN A 289 32.29 22.74 -12.24
CA ASN A 289 31.23 22.81 -13.25
C ASN A 289 29.94 22.10 -12.89
N LEU A 290 29.97 20.98 -12.10
CA LEU A 290 28.79 20.14 -11.91
C LEU A 290 27.65 20.89 -11.21
N ALA A 291 27.97 21.61 -10.13
CA ALA A 291 26.96 22.36 -9.38
C ALA A 291 26.30 23.44 -10.26
N ALA A 292 27.08 24.20 -11.01
CA ALA A 292 26.57 25.21 -11.90
C ALA A 292 25.69 24.64 -13.03
N ALA A 293 26.08 23.48 -13.60
CA ALA A 293 25.36 22.79 -14.65
C ALA A 293 24.00 22.22 -14.18
N TRP A 294 23.92 21.76 -12.92
CA TRP A 294 22.73 21.12 -12.40
C TRP A 294 21.82 21.98 -11.53
N THR A 295 22.36 23.03 -10.87
CA THR A 295 21.59 23.91 -9.98
C THR A 295 20.26 24.38 -10.57
N PRO A 296 20.14 24.76 -11.85
CA PRO A 296 18.87 25.18 -12.43
C PRO A 296 17.81 24.06 -12.52
N PHE A 297 18.22 22.81 -12.39
CA PHE A 297 17.38 21.62 -12.57
C PHE A 297 17.21 20.80 -11.29
N LEU A 298 17.88 21.18 -10.19
CA LEU A 298 17.70 20.50 -8.90
C LEU A 298 16.29 20.74 -8.40
N THR A 299 15.61 19.64 -8.07
CA THR A 299 14.28 19.72 -7.50
C THR A 299 14.37 20.00 -6.00
N ARG A 300 13.53 20.92 -5.53
CA ARG A 300 13.34 21.15 -4.10
C ARG A 300 12.79 19.88 -3.44
N LEU A 301 13.24 19.58 -2.22
CA LEU A 301 12.58 18.57 -1.40
C LEU A 301 11.23 19.11 -0.93
N GLU A 302 10.19 18.63 -1.54
CA GLU A 302 8.81 18.96 -1.18
C GLU A 302 8.36 18.12 0.02
N VAL A 303 7.39 18.62 0.78
CA VAL A 303 6.66 17.83 1.75
C VAL A 303 5.29 17.45 1.18
N ILE A 304 4.63 16.45 1.78
CA ILE A 304 3.34 15.94 1.29
C ILE A 304 2.29 17.06 1.13
N THR A 305 2.31 18.07 2.01
CA THR A 305 1.41 19.22 1.94
C THR A 305 1.73 20.19 0.79
N ASP A 306 2.95 20.23 0.29
CA ASP A 306 3.31 21.04 -0.88
C ASP A 306 2.79 20.38 -2.16
N VAL A 307 2.94 19.03 -2.24
CA VAL A 307 2.45 18.24 -3.38
C VAL A 307 0.92 18.19 -3.40
N PHE A 308 0.27 18.11 -2.24
CA PHE A 308 -1.19 18.07 -2.08
C PHE A 308 -1.67 19.29 -1.31
N SER A 309 -1.45 20.48 -1.87
CA SER A 309 -1.77 21.77 -1.25
C SER A 309 -3.27 22.08 -1.21
N TRP A 310 -4.10 21.35 -1.95
CA TRP A 310 -5.56 21.52 -1.98
C TRP A 310 -6.26 20.52 -1.03
N ALA A 311 -7.42 20.94 -0.51
CA ALA A 311 -8.32 20.00 0.16
C ALA A 311 -8.89 19.00 -0.86
N PRO A 312 -9.05 17.70 -0.52
CA PRO A 312 -9.73 16.77 -1.41
C PRO A 312 -11.14 17.31 -1.69
N ALA A 313 -11.59 17.18 -2.93
CA ALA A 313 -12.95 17.55 -3.29
C ALA A 313 -13.92 16.85 -2.32
N PRO A 314 -14.90 17.58 -1.73
CA PRO A 314 -15.95 16.95 -0.96
C PRO A 314 -16.57 15.88 -1.87
N GLY A 315 -16.62 14.65 -1.39
CA GLY A 315 -17.05 13.52 -2.21
C GLY A 315 -18.44 13.76 -2.82
N SER A 316 -18.47 14.21 -4.06
CA SER A 316 -19.51 13.85 -4.96
C SER A 316 -19.29 12.36 -5.22
N THR A 317 -20.21 11.52 -4.84
CA THR A 317 -20.16 10.15 -5.26
C THR A 317 -20.07 10.16 -6.79
N PRO A 318 -19.11 9.48 -7.43
CA PRO A 318 -18.99 9.48 -8.90
C PRO A 318 -20.19 8.82 -9.59
N PHE A 319 -21.24 8.51 -8.84
CA PHE A 319 -22.40 7.73 -9.24
C PHE A 319 -23.72 8.51 -9.17
N ASP A 320 -23.68 9.80 -8.89
CA ASP A 320 -24.88 10.67 -8.90
C ASP A 320 -25.05 11.42 -10.25
N SER A 321 -24.57 10.84 -11.34
CA SER A 321 -24.82 11.35 -12.70
C SER A 321 -25.34 10.25 -13.61
#